data_cd36f409cc9ffec8b3461a0de0a0352b
#
_entry.id   cd36f409cc9ffec8b3461a0de0a0352b
#
_cell.length_a   1.000
_cell.length_b   1.000
_cell.length_c   1.000
_cell.angle_alpha   90.00
_cell.angle_beta   90.00
_cell.angle_gamma   90.00
#
_symmetry.space_group_name_H-M   'P 1'
#
loop_
_entity.id
_entity.type
_entity.pdbx_description
1 polymer ?
#
loop_
_entity_poly.entity_id
_entity_poly.type
_entity_poly.pdbx_seq_one_letter_code
_entity_poly.pdbx_strand_id
1 'polypeptide(L)'
;MGILGLLWLPGNPGPGANGDQYRLEQLQKKIRTVSGKLMDTQEISYIYGGSLPGGVGRLCEECTSCLKLKKPKPKKRMQSCPDCRFCGLDCSHFTKLVFEKAGLFAPYLTTHQMLNLKPKLLFQNYQLLPVRHLDLARSGDLLVYKGHVVLLEKKTSGNKGDIIHATGGKAVKGPGQGIQRETNVNLNQFRGPLRRILRHRRLFIAADLKPAMNDRKSRED
;
A
#
# COMPACT_ATOMS: atom_id res chain seq x y z
N MET A 1 25.34 12.27 52.35
CA MET A 1 23.89 12.38 52.03
C MET A 1 23.79 12.76 50.56
N GLY A 2 23.59 11.79 49.69
CA GLY A 2 23.47 12.01 48.24
C GLY A 2 22.03 11.75 47.84
N ILE A 3 21.39 12.75 47.28
CA ILE A 3 20.01 12.68 46.77
C ILE A 3 20.09 12.11 45.34
N LEU A 4 19.68 10.83 45.19
CA LEU A 4 19.46 10.22 43.89
C LEU A 4 18.20 10.84 43.25
N GLY A 5 18.41 11.72 42.26
CA GLY A 5 17.35 12.23 41.41
C GLY A 5 16.79 11.11 40.54
N LEU A 6 15.57 10.65 40.81
CA LEU A 6 14.80 9.79 39.93
C LEU A 6 14.48 10.57 38.64
N LEU A 7 15.16 10.20 37.56
CA LEU A 7 14.77 10.61 36.23
C LEU A 7 13.39 9.99 35.89
N TRP A 8 12.39 10.81 35.88
CA TRP A 8 11.05 10.50 35.38
C TRP A 8 11.13 10.23 33.86
N LEU A 9 11.11 8.96 33.46
CA LEU A 9 10.88 8.59 32.09
C LEU A 9 9.41 8.89 31.77
N PRO A 10 9.10 9.57 30.64
CA PRO A 10 7.72 9.81 30.27
C PRO A 10 6.98 8.49 30.13
N GLY A 11 6.00 8.27 31.01
CA GLY A 11 5.19 7.07 31.09
C GLY A 11 4.53 6.76 29.74
N ASN A 12 4.65 5.52 29.32
CA ASN A 12 3.86 4.98 28.22
C ASN A 12 2.37 5.27 28.52
N PRO A 13 1.64 5.99 27.64
CA PRO A 13 0.21 6.17 27.85
C PRO A 13 -0.44 4.77 27.86
N GLY A 14 -1.12 4.46 28.94
CA GLY A 14 -1.84 3.20 29.10
C GLY A 14 -2.86 2.97 27.98
N PRO A 15 -3.46 1.74 27.87
CA PRO A 15 -4.38 1.37 26.79
C PRO A 15 -5.73 2.09 26.95
N GLY A 16 -5.74 3.40 26.72
CA GLY A 16 -6.92 4.25 26.61
C GLY A 16 -7.08 4.72 25.15
N ALA A 17 -8.25 5.24 24.78
CA ALA A 17 -8.56 5.73 23.45
C ALA A 17 -7.47 6.65 22.84
N ASN A 18 -6.76 7.40 23.68
CA ASN A 18 -5.63 8.24 23.28
C ASN A 18 -4.39 7.43 22.86
N GLY A 19 -4.14 6.28 23.49
CA GLY A 19 -3.01 5.41 23.15
C GLY A 19 -3.16 4.75 21.79
N ASP A 20 -4.36 4.28 21.45
CA ASP A 20 -4.65 3.66 20.16
C ASP A 20 -4.57 4.68 19.02
N GLN A 21 -5.07 5.89 19.22
CA GLN A 21 -4.99 6.98 18.24
C GLN A 21 -3.52 7.37 17.99
N TYR A 22 -2.71 7.53 19.02
CA TYR A 22 -1.28 7.82 18.89
C TYR A 22 -0.54 6.73 18.11
N ARG A 23 -0.79 5.46 18.43
CA ARG A 23 -0.18 4.31 17.72
C ARG A 23 -0.58 4.27 16.25
N LEU A 24 -1.84 4.57 15.93
CA LEU A 24 -2.33 4.69 14.56
C LEU A 24 -1.56 5.78 13.81
N GLU A 25 -1.45 6.97 14.37
CA GLU A 25 -0.75 8.11 13.74
C GLU A 25 0.73 7.81 13.49
N GLN A 26 1.41 7.19 14.45
CA GLN A 26 2.81 6.76 14.27
C GLN A 26 2.95 5.74 13.13
N LEU A 27 2.05 4.79 13.04
CA LEU A 27 2.07 3.79 11.97
C LEU A 27 1.78 4.42 10.60
N GLN A 28 0.81 5.31 10.52
CA GLN A 28 0.50 6.06 9.30
C GLN A 28 1.69 6.94 8.87
N LYS A 29 2.32 7.63 9.82
CA LYS A 29 3.54 8.40 9.57
C LYS A 29 4.66 7.51 9.03
N LYS A 30 4.87 6.34 9.63
CA LYS A 30 5.88 5.38 9.18
C LYS A 30 5.61 4.89 7.74
N ILE A 31 4.36 4.57 7.41
CA ILE A 31 3.96 4.16 6.05
C ILE A 31 4.30 5.28 5.05
N ARG A 32 3.91 6.54 5.32
CA ARG A 32 4.21 7.69 4.45
C ARG A 32 5.71 7.93 4.30
N THR A 33 6.46 7.81 5.40
CA THR A 33 7.93 7.97 5.36
C THR A 33 8.57 6.90 4.50
N VAL A 34 8.14 5.64 4.63
CA VAL A 34 8.67 4.53 3.83
C VAL A 34 8.32 4.69 2.36
N SER A 35 7.06 5.01 2.04
CA SER A 35 6.63 5.19 0.65
C SER A 35 7.34 6.36 -0.02
N GLY A 36 7.53 7.48 0.69
CA GLY A 36 8.31 8.62 0.22
C GLY A 36 9.78 8.25 -0.05
N LYS A 37 10.44 7.59 0.89
CA LYS A 37 11.82 7.12 0.68
C LYS A 37 11.97 6.22 -0.53
N LEU A 38 11.01 5.31 -0.76
CA LEU A 38 11.01 4.46 -1.96
C LEU A 38 10.83 5.26 -3.25
N MET A 39 10.02 6.32 -3.22
CA MET A 39 9.84 7.22 -4.36
C MET A 39 11.13 8.01 -4.67
N ASP A 40 11.84 8.45 -3.64
CA ASP A 40 13.08 9.22 -3.78
C ASP A 40 14.26 8.35 -4.26
N THR A 41 14.13 7.02 -4.19
CA THR A 41 15.09 6.08 -4.76
C THR A 41 14.89 6.03 -6.27
N GLN A 42 15.67 6.81 -7.03
CA GLN A 42 15.52 6.99 -8.48
C GLN A 42 15.70 5.72 -9.32
N GLU A 43 16.10 4.62 -8.72
CA GLU A 43 16.40 3.35 -9.39
C GLU A 43 15.23 2.37 -9.48
N ILE A 44 14.09 2.70 -8.87
CA ILE A 44 12.92 1.81 -8.90
C ILE A 44 12.10 2.05 -10.16
N SER A 45 12.18 1.13 -11.09
CA SER A 45 11.36 1.13 -12.32
C SER A 45 10.01 0.45 -12.08
N TYR A 46 9.00 0.86 -12.84
CA TYR A 46 7.77 0.09 -12.92
C TYR A 46 7.92 -1.05 -13.92
N ILE A 47 7.70 -2.27 -13.46
CA ILE A 47 7.63 -3.45 -14.30
C ILE A 47 6.41 -4.28 -13.93
N TYR A 48 5.53 -4.53 -14.89
CA TYR A 48 4.36 -5.36 -14.67
C TYR A 48 4.78 -6.78 -14.26
N GLY A 49 4.39 -7.21 -13.05
CA GLY A 49 4.82 -8.46 -12.43
C GLY A 49 6.21 -8.39 -11.76
N GLY A 50 6.85 -7.24 -11.76
CA GLY A 50 8.11 -7.03 -11.05
C GLY A 50 7.91 -7.04 -9.54
N SER A 51 8.83 -7.67 -8.81
CA SER A 51 8.70 -7.98 -7.38
C SER A 51 9.82 -7.43 -6.50
N LEU A 52 10.89 -6.93 -7.09
CA LEU A 52 11.99 -6.32 -6.37
C LEU A 52 12.19 -4.87 -6.83
N PRO A 53 12.65 -3.98 -5.95
CA PRO A 53 12.83 -2.57 -6.29
C PRO A 53 13.81 -2.33 -7.42
N GLY A 54 14.48 -3.36 -7.90
CA GLY A 54 15.36 -3.29 -9.06
C GLY A 54 16.49 -2.32 -8.85
N GLY A 55 17.55 -2.52 -9.51
CA GLY A 55 18.71 -1.67 -9.48
C GLY A 55 19.47 -1.79 -10.77
N VAL A 56 20.61 -1.19 -10.77
CA VAL A 56 21.64 -1.37 -11.81
C VAL A 56 22.22 -2.77 -11.63
N GLY A 57 22.30 -3.54 -12.68
CA GLY A 57 22.96 -4.83 -12.64
C GLY A 57 22.61 -5.71 -13.83
N ARG A 58 23.40 -6.73 -14.05
CA ARG A 58 23.32 -7.63 -15.20
C ARG A 58 21.88 -8.11 -15.50
N LEU A 59 21.12 -8.52 -14.48
CA LEU A 59 19.73 -8.99 -14.68
C LEU A 59 18.82 -7.89 -15.24
N CYS A 60 19.06 -6.63 -14.89
CA CYS A 60 18.25 -5.52 -15.39
C CYS A 60 18.67 -5.10 -16.80
N GLU A 61 19.91 -5.27 -17.16
CA GLU A 61 20.37 -5.12 -18.54
C GLU A 61 19.79 -6.22 -19.43
N GLU A 62 19.79 -7.47 -18.96
CA GLU A 62 19.19 -8.62 -19.62
C GLU A 62 17.67 -8.42 -19.78
N CYS A 63 16.96 -7.94 -18.73
CA CYS A 63 15.56 -7.56 -18.82
C CYS A 63 15.34 -6.49 -19.90
N THR A 64 16.11 -5.42 -19.89
CA THR A 64 15.97 -4.32 -20.83
C THR A 64 16.19 -4.78 -22.27
N SER A 65 17.21 -5.58 -22.49
CA SER A 65 17.54 -6.18 -23.79
C SER A 65 16.41 -7.10 -24.27
N CYS A 66 15.94 -7.97 -23.38
CA CYS A 66 14.80 -8.86 -23.68
C CYS A 66 13.53 -8.10 -24.05
N LEU A 67 13.19 -7.04 -23.32
CA LEU A 67 12.01 -6.21 -23.59
C LEU A 67 12.12 -5.48 -24.93
N LYS A 68 13.31 -5.01 -25.31
CA LYS A 68 13.57 -4.38 -26.61
C LYS A 68 13.42 -5.36 -27.77
N LEU A 69 13.96 -6.56 -27.61
CA LEU A 69 13.95 -7.61 -28.65
C LEU A 69 12.57 -8.23 -28.82
N LYS A 70 11.95 -8.72 -27.74
CA LYS A 70 10.72 -9.50 -27.79
C LYS A 70 9.44 -8.67 -27.78
N LYS A 71 9.50 -7.40 -27.31
CA LYS A 71 8.35 -6.48 -27.19
C LYS A 71 7.07 -7.14 -26.66
N PRO A 72 7.13 -7.91 -25.57
CA PRO A 72 6.00 -8.70 -25.10
C PRO A 72 4.88 -7.81 -24.59
N LYS A 73 3.62 -8.25 -24.79
CA LYS A 73 2.46 -7.61 -24.13
C LYS A 73 2.66 -7.64 -22.60
N PRO A 74 2.20 -6.62 -21.84
CA PRO A 74 2.44 -6.54 -20.40
C PRO A 74 2.16 -7.84 -19.64
N LYS A 75 0.99 -8.48 -19.88
CA LYS A 75 0.59 -9.73 -19.23
C LYS A 75 1.49 -10.94 -19.54
N LYS A 76 2.20 -10.92 -20.67
CA LYS A 76 3.11 -12.01 -21.08
C LYS A 76 4.57 -11.69 -20.76
N ARG A 77 4.85 -10.53 -20.17
CA ARG A 77 6.22 -10.04 -19.93
C ARG A 77 7.04 -11.01 -19.11
N MET A 78 6.50 -11.49 -17.99
CA MET A 78 7.24 -12.43 -17.12
C MET A 78 7.51 -13.79 -17.75
N GLN A 79 6.64 -14.24 -18.66
CA GLN A 79 6.89 -15.49 -19.43
C GLN A 79 7.97 -15.29 -20.48
N SER A 80 7.97 -14.14 -21.15
CA SER A 80 8.89 -13.83 -22.24
C SER A 80 10.27 -13.35 -21.75
N CYS A 81 10.30 -12.64 -20.63
CA CYS A 81 11.48 -12.01 -20.05
C CYS A 81 11.46 -12.21 -18.51
N PRO A 82 11.80 -13.42 -18.01
CA PRO A 82 11.64 -13.77 -16.59
C PRO A 82 12.51 -12.92 -15.66
N ASP A 83 13.70 -12.50 -16.11
CA ASP A 83 14.62 -11.68 -15.32
C ASP A 83 14.07 -10.29 -14.97
N CYS A 84 13.07 -9.83 -15.72
CA CYS A 84 12.37 -8.59 -15.42
C CYS A 84 11.66 -8.59 -14.06
N ARG A 85 11.42 -9.75 -13.47
CA ARG A 85 10.89 -9.87 -12.10
C ARG A 85 11.74 -9.14 -11.08
N PHE A 86 13.04 -9.08 -11.30
CA PHE A 86 14.01 -8.54 -10.34
C PHE A 86 14.39 -7.07 -10.62
N CYS A 87 13.79 -6.45 -11.62
CA CYS A 87 14.25 -5.14 -12.13
C CYS A 87 13.25 -4.01 -11.94
N GLY A 88 12.27 -4.17 -11.07
CA GLY A 88 11.29 -3.15 -10.78
C GLY A 88 10.12 -3.68 -9.97
N LEU A 89 9.19 -2.79 -9.65
CA LEU A 89 7.97 -3.10 -8.90
C LEU A 89 6.73 -2.86 -9.76
N ASP A 90 5.73 -3.73 -9.61
CA ASP A 90 4.37 -3.39 -9.98
C ASP A 90 3.63 -2.73 -8.80
N CYS A 91 2.38 -2.30 -9.04
CA CYS A 91 1.61 -1.58 -8.02
C CYS A 91 1.34 -2.42 -6.76
N SER A 92 1.12 -3.72 -6.91
CA SER A 92 0.83 -4.63 -5.80
C SER A 92 2.10 -5.00 -5.01
N HIS A 93 3.23 -5.19 -5.67
CA HIS A 93 4.50 -5.41 -4.98
C HIS A 93 5.02 -4.15 -4.29
N PHE A 94 4.75 -2.96 -4.86
CA PHE A 94 5.06 -1.71 -4.19
C PHE A 94 4.31 -1.59 -2.85
N THR A 95 2.99 -1.80 -2.84
CA THR A 95 2.20 -1.71 -1.60
C THR A 95 2.63 -2.74 -0.56
N LYS A 96 2.93 -3.98 -1.00
CA LYS A 96 3.52 -5.01 -0.14
C LYS A 96 4.83 -4.53 0.50
N LEU A 97 5.76 -4.05 -0.31
CA LEU A 97 7.08 -3.60 0.16
C LEU A 97 6.96 -2.43 1.15
N VAL A 98 6.05 -1.47 0.90
CA VAL A 98 5.79 -0.37 1.85
C VAL A 98 5.32 -0.91 3.19
N PHE A 99 4.36 -1.83 3.21
CA PHE A 99 3.85 -2.41 4.44
C PHE A 99 4.94 -3.19 5.20
N GLU A 100 5.69 -4.05 4.51
CA GLU A 100 6.79 -4.81 5.13
C GLU A 100 7.84 -3.90 5.76
N LYS A 101 8.29 -2.88 5.03
CA LYS A 101 9.26 -1.89 5.56
C LYS A 101 8.69 -1.04 6.69
N ALA A 102 7.37 -0.84 6.73
CA ALA A 102 6.68 -0.21 7.85
C ALA A 102 6.52 -1.15 9.06
N GLY A 103 6.89 -2.43 8.95
CA GLY A 103 6.77 -3.44 10.01
C GLY A 103 5.37 -4.05 10.10
N LEU A 104 4.64 -4.06 8.99
CA LEU A 104 3.36 -4.73 8.86
C LEU A 104 3.55 -6.08 8.14
N PHE A 105 2.89 -7.12 8.63
CA PHE A 105 2.83 -8.39 7.92
C PHE A 105 1.98 -8.22 6.65
N ALA A 106 2.59 -8.40 5.49
CA ALA A 106 1.95 -8.15 4.20
C ALA A 106 2.35 -9.19 3.14
N PRO A 107 1.77 -10.40 3.17
CA PRO A 107 1.97 -11.36 2.09
C PRO A 107 1.53 -10.77 0.75
N TYR A 108 2.17 -11.23 -0.32
CA TYR A 108 1.83 -10.73 -1.66
C TYR A 108 0.39 -11.05 -2.06
N LEU A 109 -0.27 -10.05 -2.62
CA LEU A 109 -1.65 -10.11 -3.08
C LEU A 109 -1.77 -9.36 -4.41
N THR A 110 -2.24 -10.04 -5.44
CA THR A 110 -2.53 -9.38 -6.72
C THR A 110 -3.76 -8.48 -6.62
N THR A 111 -3.87 -7.47 -7.48
CA THR A 111 -5.07 -6.62 -7.55
C THR A 111 -6.34 -7.43 -7.81
N HIS A 112 -6.26 -8.51 -8.59
CA HIS A 112 -7.38 -9.43 -8.80
C HIS A 112 -7.82 -10.12 -7.50
N GLN A 113 -6.89 -10.61 -6.71
CA GLN A 113 -7.18 -11.20 -5.40
C GLN A 113 -7.71 -10.16 -4.40
N MET A 114 -7.13 -8.95 -4.38
CA MET A 114 -7.64 -7.85 -3.56
C MET A 114 -9.10 -7.54 -3.83
N LEU A 115 -9.56 -7.68 -5.08
CA LEU A 115 -10.95 -7.44 -5.47
C LEU A 115 -11.88 -8.61 -5.15
N ASN A 116 -11.43 -9.86 -5.30
CA ASN A 116 -12.32 -11.02 -5.37
C ASN A 116 -12.30 -11.91 -4.12
N LEU A 117 -11.26 -11.84 -3.29
CA LEU A 117 -11.22 -12.64 -2.06
C LEU A 117 -12.30 -12.19 -1.07
N LYS A 118 -12.93 -13.19 -0.42
CA LYS A 118 -13.89 -12.96 0.66
C LYS A 118 -13.21 -12.24 1.84
N PRO A 119 -13.93 -11.35 2.56
CA PRO A 119 -13.36 -10.61 3.70
C PRO A 119 -12.69 -11.50 4.76
N LYS A 120 -13.26 -12.67 5.04
CA LYS A 120 -12.68 -13.64 5.98
C LYS A 120 -11.28 -14.08 5.54
N LEU A 121 -11.08 -14.42 4.25
CA LEU A 121 -9.78 -14.85 3.73
C LEU A 121 -8.78 -13.70 3.68
N LEU A 122 -9.23 -12.49 3.32
CA LEU A 122 -8.39 -11.29 3.38
C LEU A 122 -7.87 -11.04 4.80
N PHE A 123 -8.74 -11.18 5.80
CA PHE A 123 -8.33 -11.00 7.19
C PHE A 123 -7.37 -12.10 7.67
N GLN A 124 -7.74 -13.36 7.47
CA GLN A 124 -6.98 -14.49 7.99
C GLN A 124 -5.58 -14.60 7.39
N ASN A 125 -5.47 -14.46 6.06
CA ASN A 125 -4.24 -14.72 5.33
C ASN A 125 -3.39 -13.46 5.08
N TYR A 126 -4.02 -12.29 5.04
CA TYR A 126 -3.35 -11.05 4.60
C TYR A 126 -3.49 -9.90 5.60
N GLN A 127 -4.18 -10.11 6.71
CA GLN A 127 -4.41 -9.09 7.74
C GLN A 127 -5.09 -7.82 7.21
N LEU A 128 -5.88 -7.96 6.13
CA LEU A 128 -6.59 -6.87 5.46
C LEU A 128 -8.09 -6.99 5.71
N LEU A 129 -8.74 -5.86 5.93
CA LEU A 129 -10.20 -5.75 6.09
C LEU A 129 -10.75 -4.72 5.11
N PRO A 130 -11.92 -4.98 4.52
CA PRO A 130 -12.60 -3.99 3.69
C PRO A 130 -13.07 -2.80 4.53
N VAL A 131 -12.90 -1.59 3.99
CA VAL A 131 -13.51 -0.36 4.47
C VAL A 131 -14.76 -0.09 3.62
N ARG A 132 -15.91 0.13 4.26
CA ARG A 132 -17.22 0.17 3.57
C ARG A 132 -17.38 1.38 2.65
N HIS A 133 -16.95 2.55 3.11
CA HIS A 133 -17.18 3.82 2.42
C HIS A 133 -15.90 4.63 2.30
N LEU A 134 -15.77 5.39 1.22
CA LEU A 134 -14.61 6.26 1.00
C LEU A 134 -14.48 7.35 2.08
N ASP A 135 -15.57 7.75 2.70
CA ASP A 135 -15.56 8.73 3.80
C ASP A 135 -14.78 8.22 5.02
N LEU A 136 -14.76 6.90 5.21
CA LEU A 136 -14.01 6.25 6.28
C LEU A 136 -12.55 5.97 5.90
N ALA A 137 -12.16 6.23 4.64
CA ALA A 137 -10.79 6.01 4.20
C ALA A 137 -9.81 6.96 4.90
N ARG A 138 -8.63 6.45 5.21
CA ARG A 138 -7.57 7.20 5.89
C ARG A 138 -6.18 6.82 5.35
N SER A 139 -5.19 7.60 5.73
CA SER A 139 -3.78 7.33 5.39
C SER A 139 -3.40 5.90 5.72
N GLY A 140 -2.75 5.23 4.77
CA GLY A 140 -2.35 3.82 4.86
C GLY A 140 -3.35 2.83 4.26
N ASP A 141 -4.53 3.27 3.82
CA ASP A 141 -5.48 2.40 3.13
C ASP A 141 -5.03 2.13 1.68
N LEU A 142 -5.35 0.94 1.20
CA LEU A 142 -5.17 0.54 -0.19
C LEU A 142 -6.47 0.83 -0.95
N LEU A 143 -6.40 1.67 -1.97
CA LEU A 143 -7.51 1.92 -2.88
C LEU A 143 -7.32 1.04 -4.11
N VAL A 144 -8.26 0.11 -4.33
CA VAL A 144 -8.16 -0.93 -5.35
C VAL A 144 -9.10 -0.61 -6.52
N TYR A 145 -8.51 -0.49 -7.69
CA TYR A 145 -9.17 -0.27 -8.97
C TYR A 145 -9.01 -1.51 -9.86
N LYS A 146 -9.69 -1.56 -11.00
CA LYS A 146 -9.52 -2.67 -11.94
C LYS A 146 -8.09 -2.71 -12.48
N GLY A 147 -7.31 -3.69 -12.03
CA GLY A 147 -5.92 -3.88 -12.48
C GLY A 147 -4.90 -2.92 -11.86
N HIS A 148 -5.28 -2.15 -10.85
CA HIS A 148 -4.38 -1.21 -10.18
C HIS A 148 -4.69 -1.06 -8.70
N VAL A 149 -3.65 -0.82 -7.90
CA VAL A 149 -3.79 -0.50 -6.48
C VAL A 149 -2.88 0.68 -6.15
N VAL A 150 -3.38 1.58 -5.31
CA VAL A 150 -2.63 2.74 -4.81
C VAL A 150 -2.70 2.80 -3.29
N LEU A 151 -1.72 3.42 -2.69
CA LEU A 151 -1.69 3.71 -1.25
C LEU A 151 -2.21 5.14 -1.03
N LEU A 152 -3.21 5.29 -0.18
CA LEU A 152 -3.71 6.60 0.24
C LEU A 152 -2.72 7.21 1.25
N GLU A 153 -2.12 8.34 0.91
CA GLU A 153 -1.23 9.08 1.82
C GLU A 153 -2.00 10.06 2.70
N LYS A 154 -2.98 10.74 2.11
CA LYS A 154 -3.81 11.72 2.83
C LYS A 154 -5.16 11.85 2.14
N LYS A 155 -6.24 11.77 2.89
CA LYS A 155 -7.55 12.20 2.42
C LYS A 155 -7.66 13.72 2.60
N THR A 156 -8.13 14.42 1.58
CA THR A 156 -8.37 15.88 1.63
C THR A 156 -9.86 16.15 1.81
N SER A 157 -10.51 16.90 0.94
CA SER A 157 -11.92 17.22 1.02
C SER A 157 -12.78 16.32 0.13
N GLY A 158 -13.93 15.89 0.59
CA GLY A 158 -14.87 15.05 -0.17
C GLY A 158 -14.21 13.77 -0.67
N ASN A 159 -14.28 13.53 -1.98
CA ASN A 159 -13.71 12.35 -2.62
C ASN A 159 -12.27 12.54 -3.14
N LYS A 160 -11.54 13.53 -2.63
CA LYS A 160 -10.18 13.82 -3.06
C LYS A 160 -9.14 13.39 -2.04
N GLY A 161 -7.92 13.15 -2.53
CA GLY A 161 -6.78 12.80 -1.68
C GLY A 161 -5.47 12.72 -2.42
N ASP A 162 -4.41 12.55 -1.65
CA ASP A 162 -3.05 12.34 -2.13
C ASP A 162 -2.75 10.84 -2.08
N ILE A 163 -2.23 10.33 -3.17
CA ILE A 163 -1.91 8.91 -3.34
C ILE A 163 -0.47 8.72 -3.78
N ILE A 164 0.07 7.55 -3.47
CA ILE A 164 1.36 7.11 -3.99
C ILE A 164 1.25 5.69 -4.54
N HIS A 165 1.87 5.43 -5.68
CA HIS A 165 1.75 4.13 -6.35
C HIS A 165 2.91 3.85 -7.30
N ALA A 166 3.17 2.58 -7.58
CA ALA A 166 4.03 2.21 -8.70
C ALA A 166 3.21 2.18 -10.00
N THR A 167 3.71 2.86 -11.02
CA THR A 167 3.01 3.03 -12.30
C THR A 167 3.97 3.08 -13.49
N GLY A 168 3.55 2.49 -14.60
CA GLY A 168 4.28 2.48 -15.88
C GLY A 168 3.49 3.17 -17.00
N GLY A 169 2.74 4.21 -16.71
CA GLY A 169 1.97 4.97 -17.70
C GLY A 169 2.86 5.73 -18.71
N LYS A 170 2.26 6.28 -19.75
CA LYS A 170 2.95 7.08 -20.79
C LYS A 170 3.70 8.31 -20.24
N ALA A 171 3.34 8.77 -19.05
CA ALA A 171 3.98 9.90 -18.37
C ALA A 171 5.31 9.54 -17.72
N VAL A 172 5.63 8.25 -17.54
CA VAL A 172 6.88 7.79 -16.92
C VAL A 172 7.97 7.78 -17.98
N LYS A 173 8.78 8.82 -17.99
CA LYS A 173 9.94 8.94 -18.87
C LYS A 173 11.22 8.52 -18.12
N GLY A 174 11.83 7.42 -18.55
CA GLY A 174 13.16 7.00 -18.11
C GLY A 174 13.19 5.96 -16.99
N PRO A 175 14.37 5.38 -16.73
CA PRO A 175 14.62 4.49 -15.61
C PRO A 175 14.45 5.26 -14.29
N GLY A 176 13.81 4.64 -13.32
CA GLY A 176 13.71 5.19 -11.97
C GLY A 176 12.42 5.98 -11.67
N GLN A 177 11.55 6.21 -12.64
CA GLN A 177 10.27 6.91 -12.41
C GLN A 177 9.08 5.94 -12.21
N GLY A 178 9.32 4.78 -11.62
CA GLY A 178 8.29 3.77 -11.40
C GLY A 178 7.34 4.07 -10.25
N ILE A 179 7.71 4.91 -9.30
CA ILE A 179 6.88 5.30 -8.18
C ILE A 179 6.52 6.78 -8.30
N GLN A 180 5.22 7.08 -8.21
CA GLN A 180 4.71 8.45 -8.37
C GLN A 180 3.76 8.79 -7.23
N ARG A 181 3.82 10.05 -6.81
CA ARG A 181 2.81 10.68 -5.95
C ARG A 181 1.93 11.56 -6.80
N GLU A 182 0.63 11.42 -6.62
CA GLU A 182 -0.36 12.29 -7.23
C GLU A 182 -1.19 12.95 -6.13
N THR A 183 -1.33 14.27 -6.21
CA THR A 183 -2.00 15.06 -5.18
C THR A 183 -3.39 15.49 -5.62
N ASN A 184 -4.31 15.60 -4.66
CA ASN A 184 -5.66 16.10 -4.86
C ASN A 184 -6.46 15.37 -5.97
N VAL A 185 -6.18 14.07 -6.18
CA VAL A 185 -6.86 13.25 -7.18
C VAL A 185 -8.28 12.87 -6.73
N ASN A 186 -9.19 12.66 -7.69
CA ASN A 186 -10.50 12.10 -7.40
C ASN A 186 -10.38 10.59 -7.12
N LEU A 187 -10.51 10.22 -5.84
CA LEU A 187 -10.33 8.84 -5.38
C LEU A 187 -11.42 7.88 -5.91
N ASN A 188 -12.61 8.37 -6.25
CA ASN A 188 -13.66 7.53 -6.83
C ASN A 188 -13.41 7.18 -8.29
N GLN A 189 -12.60 7.96 -9.01
CA GLN A 189 -12.42 7.90 -10.47
C GLN A 189 -10.95 7.92 -10.89
N PHE A 190 -10.03 7.49 -10.04
CA PHE A 190 -8.64 7.40 -10.40
C PHE A 190 -8.40 6.15 -11.27
N ARG A 191 -8.03 6.34 -12.57
CA ARG A 191 -7.85 5.24 -13.55
C ARG A 191 -9.05 4.30 -13.67
N GLY A 192 -10.25 4.84 -13.49
CA GLY A 192 -11.52 4.12 -13.47
C GLY A 192 -12.16 4.12 -12.08
N PRO A 193 -13.35 3.52 -11.95
CA PRO A 193 -14.09 3.57 -10.69
C PRO A 193 -13.39 2.80 -9.58
N LEU A 194 -13.39 3.37 -8.37
CA LEU A 194 -12.96 2.70 -7.15
C LEU A 194 -13.82 1.44 -6.93
N ARG A 195 -13.18 0.31 -6.68
CA ARG A 195 -13.85 -0.98 -6.52
C ARG A 195 -13.84 -1.48 -5.09
N ARG A 196 -12.76 -1.22 -4.36
CA ARG A 196 -12.60 -1.69 -2.99
C ARG A 196 -11.62 -0.82 -2.24
N ILE A 197 -11.82 -0.68 -0.94
CA ILE A 197 -10.86 -0.08 -0.01
C ILE A 197 -10.46 -1.17 0.96
N LEU A 198 -9.15 -1.36 1.16
CA LEU A 198 -8.61 -2.34 2.09
C LEU A 198 -7.72 -1.65 3.11
N ARG A 199 -7.89 -1.99 4.37
CA ARG A 199 -7.10 -1.48 5.50
C ARG A 199 -6.41 -2.62 6.21
N HIS A 200 -5.13 -2.46 6.51
CA HIS A 200 -4.43 -3.41 7.35
C HIS A 200 -4.97 -3.37 8.78
N ARG A 201 -5.16 -4.54 9.42
CA ARG A 201 -5.80 -4.65 10.74
C ARG A 201 -5.20 -3.74 11.81
N ARG A 202 -3.88 -3.50 11.79
CA ARG A 202 -3.18 -2.63 12.75
C ARG A 202 -3.47 -1.13 12.56
N LEU A 203 -4.13 -0.77 11.46
CA LEU A 203 -4.62 0.59 11.19
C LEU A 203 -6.08 0.80 11.65
N PHE A 204 -6.72 -0.21 12.23
CA PHE A 204 -8.02 -0.06 12.89
C PHE A 204 -7.81 0.35 14.34
N ILE A 205 -8.70 1.22 14.83
CA ILE A 205 -8.86 1.56 16.25
C ILE A 205 -10.15 0.94 16.77
N ALA A 206 -10.29 0.82 18.08
CA ALA A 206 -11.47 0.21 18.70
C ALA A 206 -12.80 0.81 18.22
N ALA A 207 -12.82 2.12 17.92
CA ALA A 207 -14.00 2.80 17.37
C ALA A 207 -14.44 2.29 15.98
N ASP A 208 -13.50 1.84 15.16
CA ASP A 208 -13.80 1.31 13.82
C ASP A 208 -14.51 -0.06 13.86
N LEU A 209 -14.34 -0.81 14.94
CA LEU A 209 -14.83 -2.19 15.06
C LEU A 209 -16.25 -2.27 15.64
N LYS A 210 -16.74 -1.22 16.30
CA LYS A 210 -18.06 -1.18 16.91
C LYS A 210 -19.24 -1.38 15.94
N PRO A 211 -19.28 -0.81 14.72
CA PRO A 211 -20.40 -1.01 13.79
C PRO A 211 -20.53 -2.43 13.25
N ALA A 212 -19.41 -3.19 13.17
CA ALA A 212 -19.43 -4.54 12.60
C ALA A 212 -20.11 -5.58 13.51
N MET A 213 -20.28 -5.30 14.79
CA MET A 213 -20.90 -6.22 15.76
C MET A 213 -22.43 -6.05 15.83
N ASN A 214 -22.97 -4.87 15.52
CA ASN A 214 -24.41 -4.63 15.59
C ASN A 214 -25.19 -5.18 14.38
N ASP A 215 -24.56 -5.31 13.21
CA ASP A 215 -25.22 -5.85 12.01
C ASP A 215 -25.45 -7.39 12.04
N ARG A 216 -24.86 -8.12 12.99
CA ARG A 216 -25.14 -9.56 13.13
C ARG A 216 -26.49 -9.86 13.80
N LYS A 217 -26.97 -8.96 14.66
CA LYS A 217 -28.25 -9.18 15.36
C LYS A 217 -29.48 -8.93 14.49
N SER A 218 -29.36 -8.20 13.38
CA SER A 218 -30.50 -7.87 12.50
C SER A 218 -30.70 -8.84 11.33
N ARG A 219 -29.97 -9.96 11.27
CA ARG A 219 -30.10 -10.99 10.20
C ARG A 219 -30.45 -12.38 10.73
N GLU A 220 -30.69 -12.51 12.01
CA GLU A 220 -31.15 -13.76 12.65
C GLU A 220 -32.63 -13.70 13.09
N ASP A 221 -33.36 -12.63 12.71
CA ASP A 221 -34.82 -12.51 12.74
C ASP A 221 -35.34 -12.58 11.23
#